data_3309878dc9b4b4649f19b210560b0735
#
_entry.id   3309878dc9b4b4649f19b210560b0735
#
_cell.length_a   1.000
_cell.length_b   1.000
_cell.length_c   1.000
_cell.angle_alpha   90.00
_cell.angle_beta   90.00
_cell.angle_gamma   90.00
#
_symmetry.space_group_name_H-M   'P 1'
#
loop_
_entity.id
_entity.type
_entity.pdbx_description
1 polymer ?
#
loop_
_entity_poly.entity_id
_entity_poly.type
_entity_poly.pdbx_seq_one_letter_code
_entity_poly.pdbx_strand_id
1 'polypeptide(L)'
;MLPGCGIRLRWPARCVAYIVMATGQDRNSCKSGDDMKAETVARGGAEQNIWKRRIGVIILPALAVLTAPLFLNVPTSASQNAQLKPIEQLGARLFFDTNLSKNRTQSCATCHNPEYAFIDPRESAAGRAVSMGDEAGAMGDRNTPTLMYSHMTPPLTKHENGKITGGLFWDGRADNLQEQAKGPMLNPVEMNMPDGASVAERIRENADYAVLFKQLFGDDVFSDPEKVFDAAAQALAAYQSTAEFSPFDSKYDRVLRGEEKFTSLEDFGRQVFLTWNCQLCHRPIRSGGDLSTELFTSFEYHNIGLPVNPKARELSGKGSDYVDTGLNSGTHVTDPAQAGKFKVATLRNVAVTGPYMHNGVFDKLRTSIEFYNKYTSLQPSAQINPETGKPWGDAEVPENLSTFQLKTGLALSDYRIKALEAFLRTLTDKRYEHLMPEMGQ
;
A
#
# COMPACT_ATOMS: atom_id res chain seq x y z
N MET A 1 5.72 -66.35 6.74
CA MET A 1 4.89 -66.85 5.62
C MET A 1 4.22 -65.64 4.97
N LEU A 2 4.58 -65.38 3.71
CA LEU A 2 4.05 -64.43 2.75
C LEU A 2 2.63 -64.85 2.31
N PRO A 3 1.83 -64.05 1.49
CA PRO A 3 2.19 -62.99 0.54
C PRO A 3 1.27 -61.72 0.66
N GLY A 4 1.54 -60.51 0.24
CA GLY A 4 1.93 -60.00 -1.06
C GLY A 4 0.75 -59.63 -1.95
N CYS A 5 0.37 -58.35 -2.05
CA CYS A 5 -0.40 -57.85 -3.20
C CYS A 5 -0.03 -56.40 -3.50
N GLY A 6 0.74 -56.23 -4.55
CA GLY A 6 1.10 -54.91 -5.09
C GLY A 6 0.11 -54.46 -6.15
N ILE A 7 -0.31 -53.20 -6.10
CA ILE A 7 -1.04 -52.56 -7.20
C ILE A 7 -0.09 -51.49 -7.81
N ARG A 8 0.32 -51.76 -9.05
CA ARG A 8 1.02 -50.80 -9.91
C ARG A 8 -0.02 -49.97 -10.64
N LEU A 9 -0.01 -48.66 -10.41
CA LEU A 9 -0.66 -47.70 -11.32
C LEU A 9 0.40 -47.11 -12.26
N ARG A 10 0.23 -47.38 -13.56
CA ARG A 10 0.98 -46.77 -14.66
C ARG A 10 0.44 -45.36 -14.93
N TRP A 11 1.34 -44.38 -15.02
CA TRP A 11 1.09 -43.06 -15.57
C TRP A 11 1.77 -42.94 -16.95
N PRO A 12 1.12 -42.32 -17.97
CA PRO A 12 1.75 -42.10 -19.25
C PRO A 12 2.69 -40.91 -19.25
N ALA A 13 3.86 -41.11 -19.84
CA ALA A 13 4.86 -40.07 -20.09
C ALA A 13 4.32 -39.04 -21.07
N ARG A 14 4.44 -37.75 -20.75
CA ARG A 14 4.41 -36.67 -21.73
C ARG A 14 5.77 -36.01 -21.77
N CYS A 15 6.29 -35.96 -22.99
CA CYS A 15 7.58 -35.40 -23.35
C CYS A 15 7.73 -33.95 -22.92
N VAL A 16 8.83 -33.67 -22.24
CA VAL A 16 9.39 -32.31 -22.06
C VAL A 16 10.54 -32.18 -23.04
N ALA A 17 10.41 -31.32 -24.04
CA ALA A 17 11.50 -30.98 -24.94
C ALA A 17 12.45 -30.00 -24.25
N TYR A 18 13.68 -30.42 -24.00
CA TYR A 18 14.80 -29.56 -23.63
C TYR A 18 15.40 -28.98 -24.90
N ILE A 19 15.42 -27.66 -25.00
CA ILE A 19 16.27 -26.96 -25.99
C ILE A 19 17.63 -26.74 -25.31
N VAL A 20 18.61 -27.51 -25.77
CA VAL A 20 20.04 -27.31 -25.45
C VAL A 20 20.57 -26.30 -26.46
N MET A 21 21.02 -25.13 -25.98
CA MET A 21 21.85 -24.25 -26.79
C MET A 21 23.31 -24.69 -26.65
N ALA A 22 23.87 -25.16 -27.77
CA ALA A 22 25.27 -25.47 -27.90
C ALA A 22 26.07 -24.19 -28.21
N THR A 23 27.09 -23.94 -27.41
CA THR A 23 28.20 -23.00 -27.69
C THR A 23 29.21 -23.68 -28.61
N GLY A 24 29.62 -22.98 -29.67
CA GLY A 24 30.74 -23.43 -30.51
C GLY A 24 31.26 -22.27 -31.37
N GLN A 25 32.41 -21.74 -31.00
CA GLN A 25 33.23 -20.89 -31.85
C GLN A 25 33.71 -21.66 -33.09
N ASP A 26 33.76 -21.04 -34.27
CA ASP A 26 35.02 -20.95 -34.99
C ASP A 26 34.98 -19.88 -36.10
N ARG A 27 36.18 -19.38 -36.36
CA ARG A 27 36.59 -18.29 -37.26
C ARG A 27 36.74 -18.81 -38.69
N ASN A 28 36.60 -17.93 -39.63
CA ASN A 28 37.47 -17.55 -40.73
C ASN A 28 36.79 -17.36 -42.08
N SER A 29 36.84 -16.16 -42.51
CA SER A 29 37.51 -15.62 -43.74
C SER A 29 36.82 -15.84 -45.09
N CYS A 30 36.71 -14.75 -45.76
CA CYS A 30 37.09 -14.34 -47.09
C CYS A 30 36.02 -13.82 -48.03
N LYS A 31 36.24 -12.57 -48.34
CA LYS A 31 36.33 -11.86 -49.65
C LYS A 31 35.09 -11.74 -50.56
N SER A 32 34.70 -10.47 -50.70
CA SER A 32 34.73 -9.60 -51.90
C SER A 32 33.99 -10.02 -53.16
N GLY A 33 33.27 -9.07 -53.69
CA GLY A 33 32.90 -9.00 -55.12
C GLY A 33 31.58 -8.30 -55.39
N ASP A 34 31.67 -7.04 -55.56
CA ASP A 34 31.25 -6.18 -56.69
C ASP A 34 29.87 -6.34 -57.34
N ASP A 35 29.25 -5.16 -57.36
CA ASP A 35 28.55 -4.53 -58.51
C ASP A 35 27.29 -5.19 -59.14
N MET A 36 26.21 -4.50 -59.16
CA MET A 36 25.70 -3.75 -60.30
C MET A 36 24.29 -3.20 -60.12
N LYS A 37 24.20 -1.91 -60.31
CA LYS A 37 23.35 -1.08 -61.14
C LYS A 37 21.81 -1.07 -60.96
N ALA A 38 21.43 0.17 -60.71
CA ALA A 38 20.12 0.74 -60.89
C ALA A 38 19.56 0.57 -62.31
N GLU A 39 18.27 0.35 -62.43
CA GLU A 39 17.53 0.75 -63.62
C GLU A 39 16.21 1.41 -63.23
N THR A 40 16.13 2.65 -63.66
CA THR A 40 14.97 3.55 -63.68
C THR A 40 14.20 3.31 -64.96
N VAL A 41 12.93 3.02 -64.92
CA VAL A 41 12.06 3.23 -66.08
C VAL A 41 10.83 4.06 -65.66
N ALA A 42 10.72 5.19 -66.39
CA ALA A 42 9.62 6.15 -66.30
C ALA A 42 8.66 5.93 -67.52
N ARG A 43 7.47 6.50 -67.32
CA ARG A 43 6.57 7.10 -68.35
C ARG A 43 5.35 6.32 -68.80
N GLY A 44 4.29 7.11 -68.77
CA GLY A 44 3.18 7.27 -69.74
C GLY A 44 1.83 7.18 -69.01
N GLY A 45 0.96 8.14 -68.94
CA GLY A 45 0.65 9.28 -69.82
C GLY A 45 -0.78 9.12 -70.34
N ALA A 46 -1.66 10.09 -69.99
CA ALA A 46 -2.88 10.51 -70.67
C ALA A 46 -4.06 9.48 -70.74
N GLU A 47 -5.30 9.79 -70.71
CA GLU A 47 -6.06 10.95 -71.21
C GLU A 47 -7.47 11.01 -70.60
N GLN A 48 -8.03 12.15 -70.70
CA GLN A 48 -9.37 12.63 -70.33
C GLN A 48 -10.49 11.88 -71.09
N ASN A 49 -11.67 11.76 -70.49
CA ASN A 49 -12.89 12.07 -71.22
C ASN A 49 -14.05 12.52 -70.35
N ILE A 50 -14.57 13.65 -70.74
CA ILE A 50 -15.68 14.46 -70.27
C ILE A 50 -17.00 13.80 -70.65
N TRP A 51 -17.93 13.66 -69.73
CA TRP A 51 -19.37 13.61 -70.06
C TRP A 51 -20.19 14.49 -69.14
N LYS A 52 -20.62 15.64 -69.71
CA LYS A 52 -21.67 16.53 -69.19
C LYS A 52 -23.02 15.84 -69.32
N ARG A 53 -23.83 15.80 -68.27
CA ARG A 53 -25.31 15.79 -68.43
C ARG A 53 -25.95 16.54 -67.23
N ARG A 54 -26.46 17.64 -67.57
CA ARG A 54 -27.73 18.35 -67.33
C ARG A 54 -28.43 18.19 -65.96
N ILE A 55 -28.54 19.31 -65.39
CA ILE A 55 -29.34 19.88 -64.31
C ILE A 55 -30.82 19.47 -64.40
N GLY A 56 -31.34 18.96 -63.34
CA GLY A 56 -32.75 18.92 -63.00
C GLY A 56 -32.94 19.51 -61.60
N VAL A 57 -33.40 20.77 -61.56
CA VAL A 57 -33.75 21.44 -60.28
C VAL A 57 -35.12 20.91 -59.86
N ILE A 58 -35.17 20.18 -58.75
CA ILE A 58 -36.43 19.88 -58.05
C ILE A 58 -36.36 20.67 -56.72
N ILE A 59 -37.20 21.69 -56.63
CA ILE A 59 -37.45 22.42 -55.41
C ILE A 59 -38.43 21.60 -54.56
N LEU A 60 -37.98 21.09 -53.45
CA LEU A 60 -38.84 20.56 -52.41
C LEU A 60 -38.74 21.43 -51.13
N PRO A 61 -39.84 21.64 -50.43
CA PRO A 61 -39.92 22.65 -49.38
C PRO A 61 -39.10 22.27 -48.17
N ALA A 62 -38.43 23.26 -47.60
CA ALA A 62 -37.67 23.15 -46.37
C ALA A 62 -38.58 22.75 -45.20
N LEU A 63 -38.45 21.50 -44.74
CA LEU A 63 -38.92 21.09 -43.45
C LEU A 63 -37.84 21.46 -42.43
N ALA A 64 -38.10 22.49 -41.66
CA ALA A 64 -37.23 22.88 -40.53
C ALA A 64 -37.29 21.76 -39.47
N VAL A 65 -36.31 20.86 -39.48
CA VAL A 65 -36.06 19.97 -38.38
C VAL A 65 -35.33 20.76 -37.31
N LEU A 66 -36.04 21.14 -36.26
CA LEU A 66 -35.48 21.58 -35.00
C LEU A 66 -34.61 20.46 -34.43
N THR A 67 -33.32 20.46 -34.69
CA THR A 67 -32.35 19.65 -33.97
C THR A 67 -32.14 20.31 -32.60
N ALA A 68 -32.92 19.87 -31.62
CA ALA A 68 -32.54 20.06 -30.24
C ALA A 68 -31.18 19.37 -30.03
N PRO A 69 -30.18 20.04 -29.43
CA PRO A 69 -28.97 19.37 -29.05
C PRO A 69 -29.32 18.32 -28.03
N LEU A 70 -29.19 17.04 -28.36
CA LEU A 70 -29.11 15.98 -27.38
C LEU A 70 -27.86 16.28 -26.56
N PHE A 71 -28.04 16.94 -25.42
CA PHE A 71 -27.05 16.89 -24.36
C PHE A 71 -27.02 15.42 -23.92
N LEU A 72 -26.13 14.66 -24.52
CA LEU A 72 -25.62 13.45 -23.92
C LEU A 72 -25.06 13.89 -22.57
N ASN A 73 -25.84 13.69 -21.51
CA ASN A 73 -25.31 13.65 -20.16
C ASN A 73 -24.28 12.53 -20.16
N VAL A 74 -23.03 12.88 -20.50
CA VAL A 74 -21.87 12.12 -20.07
C VAL A 74 -21.98 12.18 -18.56
N PRO A 75 -22.15 11.04 -17.84
CA PRO A 75 -22.04 11.07 -16.41
C PRO A 75 -20.59 11.50 -16.15
N THR A 76 -20.40 12.76 -15.78
CA THR A 76 -19.24 13.15 -15.03
C THR A 76 -19.15 12.13 -13.91
N SER A 77 -17.99 11.53 -13.74
CA SER A 77 -17.67 10.69 -12.59
C SER A 77 -17.72 11.56 -11.32
N ALA A 78 -18.91 12.03 -11.01
CA ALA A 78 -19.28 12.46 -9.69
C ALA A 78 -19.16 11.19 -8.85
N SER A 79 -18.14 11.18 -7.99
CA SER A 79 -18.01 10.26 -6.88
C SER A 79 -19.39 9.71 -6.54
N GLN A 80 -19.52 8.39 -6.56
CA GLN A 80 -20.58 7.73 -5.84
C GLN A 80 -20.32 8.05 -4.36
N ASN A 81 -20.77 9.20 -3.91
CA ASN A 81 -21.04 9.46 -2.51
C ASN A 81 -22.21 8.54 -2.15
N ALA A 82 -21.91 7.26 -2.00
CA ALA A 82 -22.77 6.37 -1.24
C ALA A 82 -22.96 7.07 0.09
N GLN A 83 -24.18 7.51 0.38
CA GLN A 83 -24.49 8.22 1.60
C GLN A 83 -24.10 7.32 2.77
N LEU A 84 -23.16 7.77 3.61
CA LEU A 84 -22.70 7.02 4.76
C LEU A 84 -23.89 6.57 5.60
N LYS A 85 -23.87 5.34 6.10
CA LYS A 85 -24.86 4.85 7.06
C LYS A 85 -24.79 5.66 8.36
N PRO A 86 -25.84 5.73 9.16
CA PRO A 86 -25.83 6.52 10.38
C PRO A 86 -24.65 6.24 11.32
N ILE A 87 -24.25 4.98 11.46
CA ILE A 87 -23.08 4.60 12.28
C ILE A 87 -21.76 5.07 11.66
N GLU A 88 -21.64 5.03 10.34
CA GLU A 88 -20.46 5.52 9.60
C GLU A 88 -20.36 7.05 9.71
N GLN A 89 -21.50 7.76 9.68
CA GLN A 89 -21.57 9.21 9.92
C GLN A 89 -21.14 9.59 11.33
N LEU A 90 -21.57 8.83 12.33
CA LEU A 90 -21.11 9.01 13.70
C LEU A 90 -19.62 8.78 13.80
N GLY A 91 -19.10 7.69 13.21
CA GLY A 91 -17.68 7.39 13.17
C GLY A 91 -16.85 8.50 12.52
N ALA A 92 -17.35 9.05 11.39
CA ALA A 92 -16.71 10.20 10.74
C ALA A 92 -16.64 11.42 11.68
N ARG A 93 -17.71 11.77 12.39
CA ARG A 93 -17.69 12.87 13.34
C ARG A 93 -16.68 12.65 14.48
N LEU A 94 -16.64 11.43 15.04
CA LEU A 94 -15.68 11.08 16.10
C LEU A 94 -14.23 11.09 15.60
N PHE A 95 -14.01 10.71 14.35
CA PHE A 95 -12.68 10.70 13.73
C PHE A 95 -12.02 12.09 13.65
N PHE A 96 -12.83 13.14 13.49
CA PHE A 96 -12.37 14.52 13.44
C PHE A 96 -12.52 15.28 14.77
N ASP A 97 -13.05 14.65 15.82
CA ASP A 97 -13.35 15.33 17.09
C ASP A 97 -12.14 15.38 18.02
N THR A 98 -11.56 16.56 18.13
CA THR A 98 -10.44 16.82 19.07
C THR A 98 -10.86 16.75 20.55
N ASN A 99 -12.17 16.81 20.85
CA ASN A 99 -12.67 16.67 22.22
C ASN A 99 -12.33 15.30 22.85
N LEU A 100 -12.00 14.32 22.03
CA LEU A 100 -11.64 12.96 22.45
C LEU A 100 -10.18 12.81 22.89
N SER A 101 -9.40 13.90 22.97
CA SER A 101 -8.08 13.90 23.57
C SER A 101 -8.07 14.70 24.87
N LYS A 102 -7.10 14.43 25.77
CA LYS A 102 -7.02 15.01 27.12
C LYS A 102 -7.02 16.53 27.08
N ASN A 103 -6.17 17.14 26.26
CA ASN A 103 -6.03 18.60 26.11
C ASN A 103 -6.90 19.16 24.97
N ARG A 104 -7.73 18.35 24.31
CA ARG A 104 -8.61 18.70 23.19
C ARG A 104 -7.85 19.25 21.97
N THR A 105 -6.63 18.75 21.74
CA THR A 105 -5.76 19.21 20.65
C THR A 105 -5.58 18.16 19.53
N GLN A 106 -5.93 16.90 19.80
CA GLN A 106 -5.74 15.79 18.89
C GLN A 106 -7.07 15.09 18.56
N SER A 107 -7.19 14.67 17.33
CA SER A 107 -8.21 13.71 16.86
C SER A 107 -7.52 12.62 16.04
N CYS A 108 -8.23 11.59 15.61
CA CYS A 108 -7.67 10.61 14.69
C CYS A 108 -7.14 11.29 13.41
N ALA A 109 -7.89 12.26 12.86
CA ALA A 109 -7.51 13.01 11.67
C ALA A 109 -6.26 13.88 11.86
N THR A 110 -5.85 14.18 13.09
CA THR A 110 -4.63 14.95 13.36
C THR A 110 -3.38 14.19 12.94
N CYS A 111 -3.32 12.88 13.27
CA CYS A 111 -2.22 12.00 12.89
C CYS A 111 -2.51 11.19 11.61
N HIS A 112 -3.77 11.06 11.24
CA HIS A 112 -4.22 10.35 10.04
C HIS A 112 -4.99 11.29 9.11
N ASN A 113 -4.27 12.21 8.47
CA ASN A 113 -4.87 13.26 7.66
C ASN A 113 -5.40 12.69 6.32
N PRO A 114 -6.71 12.84 6.02
CA PRO A 114 -7.31 12.32 4.78
C PRO A 114 -6.72 12.91 3.48
N GLU A 115 -6.15 14.11 3.54
CA GLU A 115 -5.52 14.73 2.37
C GLU A 115 -4.12 14.16 2.06
N TYR A 116 -3.54 13.40 3.00
CA TYR A 116 -2.21 12.81 2.91
C TYR A 116 -2.23 11.29 3.05
N ALA A 117 -3.18 10.63 2.39
CA ALA A 117 -3.34 9.18 2.45
C ALA A 117 -3.43 8.63 3.89
N PHE A 118 -4.06 9.39 4.79
CA PHE A 118 -4.25 9.04 6.21
C PHE A 118 -2.94 8.72 6.96
N ILE A 119 -1.86 9.45 6.65
CA ILE A 119 -0.63 9.52 7.47
C ILE A 119 -0.52 10.88 8.15
N ASP A 120 0.45 11.05 9.03
CA ASP A 120 0.76 12.33 9.68
C ASP A 120 1.69 13.18 8.81
N PRO A 121 1.21 14.28 8.21
CA PRO A 121 2.03 15.17 7.42
C PRO A 121 2.83 16.19 8.24
N ARG A 122 2.58 16.26 9.57
CA ARG A 122 3.20 17.26 10.44
C ARG A 122 4.67 16.95 10.66
N GLU A 123 5.48 18.00 10.67
CA GLU A 123 6.90 17.89 10.98
C GLU A 123 7.15 18.15 12.48
N SER A 124 7.98 17.30 13.05
CA SER A 124 8.49 17.42 14.40
C SER A 124 10.01 17.57 14.39
N ALA A 125 10.62 17.60 15.57
CA ALA A 125 12.08 17.50 15.68
C ALA A 125 12.65 16.19 15.08
N ALA A 126 11.84 15.12 14.93
CA ALA A 126 12.18 13.89 14.21
C ALA A 126 11.80 13.92 12.71
N GLY A 127 11.54 15.09 12.13
CA GLY A 127 10.89 15.19 10.84
C GLY A 127 9.46 14.62 10.92
N ARG A 128 9.08 13.76 9.98
CA ARG A 128 7.78 13.05 9.99
C ARG A 128 7.91 11.60 10.43
N ALA A 129 9.05 11.20 11.00
CA ALA A 129 9.31 9.80 11.36
C ALA A 129 8.29 9.26 12.37
N VAL A 130 7.89 10.08 13.32
CA VAL A 130 6.92 9.74 14.38
C VAL A 130 6.01 10.92 14.67
N SER A 131 4.78 10.65 15.14
CA SER A 131 3.77 11.66 15.42
C SER A 131 3.96 12.31 16.80
N MET A 132 3.55 13.58 16.87
CA MET A 132 3.43 14.33 18.12
C MET A 132 2.09 14.03 18.80
N GLY A 133 2.11 13.77 20.10
CA GLY A 133 0.92 13.52 20.90
C GLY A 133 0.22 14.77 21.39
N ASP A 134 -0.84 14.57 22.21
CA ASP A 134 -1.68 15.62 22.79
C ASP A 134 -0.96 16.40 23.90
N GLU A 135 -0.08 15.75 24.64
CA GLU A 135 0.75 16.41 25.67
C GLU A 135 1.98 17.04 25.02
N ALA A 136 2.33 18.27 25.48
CA ALA A 136 3.47 18.98 24.93
C ALA A 136 4.78 18.20 25.11
N GLY A 137 5.46 17.95 23.99
CA GLY A 137 6.69 17.15 23.95
C GLY A 137 6.48 15.63 23.90
N ALA A 138 5.25 15.13 23.99
CA ALA A 138 4.97 13.71 23.80
C ALA A 138 5.18 13.32 22.34
N MET A 139 5.91 12.22 22.10
CA MET A 139 6.23 11.71 20.77
C MET A 139 6.03 10.20 20.72
N GLY A 140 5.44 9.71 19.65
CA GLY A 140 5.42 8.28 19.35
C GLY A 140 6.82 7.70 19.15
N ASP A 141 6.94 6.38 19.17
CA ASP A 141 8.20 5.66 18.93
C ASP A 141 8.18 4.88 17.61
N ARG A 142 7.03 4.82 16.97
CA ARG A 142 6.83 4.18 15.67
C ARG A 142 6.19 5.14 14.66
N ASN A 143 6.46 4.92 13.39
CA ASN A 143 5.85 5.67 12.31
C ASN A 143 4.34 5.45 12.28
N THR A 144 3.58 6.50 11.98
CA THR A 144 2.14 6.46 11.82
C THR A 144 1.80 5.80 10.48
N PRO A 145 1.28 4.55 10.47
CA PRO A 145 0.93 3.89 9.23
C PRO A 145 -0.32 4.54 8.61
N THR A 146 -0.44 4.43 7.31
CA THR A 146 -1.69 4.79 6.64
C THR A 146 -2.86 3.93 7.15
N LEU A 147 -4.04 4.53 7.27
CA LEU A 147 -5.27 3.79 7.54
C LEU A 147 -5.91 3.22 6.27
N MET A 148 -5.40 3.61 5.09
CA MET A 148 -5.91 3.08 3.83
C MET A 148 -5.78 1.56 3.80
N TYR A 149 -6.86 0.88 3.41
CA TYR A 149 -6.95 -0.58 3.30
C TYR A 149 -6.79 -1.35 4.62
N SER A 150 -6.69 -0.68 5.78
CA SER A 150 -6.45 -1.31 7.09
C SER A 150 -7.58 -2.24 7.53
N HIS A 151 -8.85 -1.92 7.18
CA HIS A 151 -10.01 -2.74 7.50
C HIS A 151 -10.01 -4.13 6.85
N MET A 152 -9.16 -4.34 5.85
CA MET A 152 -8.98 -5.63 5.18
C MET A 152 -7.94 -6.53 5.86
N THR A 153 -7.33 -6.06 6.95
CA THR A 153 -6.40 -6.86 7.73
C THR A 153 -7.17 -7.95 8.50
N PRO A 154 -6.84 -9.24 8.33
CA PRO A 154 -7.49 -10.30 9.09
C PRO A 154 -7.09 -10.23 10.58
N PRO A 155 -7.84 -10.85 11.49
CA PRO A 155 -7.45 -10.99 12.90
C PRO A 155 -6.08 -11.68 13.06
N LEU A 156 -5.39 -11.39 14.17
CA LEU A 156 -4.12 -12.05 14.47
C LEU A 156 -4.34 -13.55 14.57
N THR A 157 -3.63 -14.30 13.74
CA THR A 157 -3.78 -15.75 13.66
C THR A 157 -2.43 -16.43 13.69
N LYS A 158 -2.25 -17.34 14.64
CA LYS A 158 -1.10 -18.25 14.69
C LYS A 158 -1.46 -19.55 13.97
N HIS A 159 -0.79 -19.83 12.86
CA HIS A 159 -1.01 -21.03 12.04
C HIS A 159 -0.24 -22.23 12.58
N GLU A 160 -0.68 -23.44 12.24
CA GLU A 160 -0.06 -24.70 12.66
C GLU A 160 1.43 -24.82 12.27
N ASN A 161 1.81 -24.22 11.15
CA ASN A 161 3.21 -24.15 10.68
C ASN A 161 4.07 -23.10 11.41
N GLY A 162 3.56 -22.50 12.48
CA GLY A 162 4.22 -21.49 13.28
C GLY A 162 4.23 -20.07 12.68
N LYS A 163 3.67 -19.87 11.49
CA LYS A 163 3.49 -18.53 10.93
C LYS A 163 2.44 -17.75 11.70
N ILE A 164 2.62 -16.43 11.78
CA ILE A 164 1.67 -15.50 12.38
C ILE A 164 1.28 -14.50 11.30
N THR A 165 -0.01 -14.23 11.18
CA THR A 165 -0.56 -13.27 10.21
C THR A 165 -1.65 -12.42 10.83
N GLY A 166 -1.92 -11.24 10.24
CA GLY A 166 -3.05 -10.41 10.65
C GLY A 166 -2.76 -9.53 11.86
N GLY A 167 -3.81 -9.04 12.50
CA GLY A 167 -3.75 -8.06 13.59
C GLY A 167 -3.38 -6.65 13.13
N LEU A 168 -3.84 -5.64 13.86
CA LEU A 168 -3.61 -4.23 13.57
C LEU A 168 -2.42 -3.68 14.41
N PHE A 169 -2.01 -2.45 14.15
CA PHE A 169 -0.70 -1.88 14.49
C PHE A 169 0.46 -2.60 13.78
N TRP A 170 1.71 -2.14 14.03
CA TRP A 170 2.91 -2.76 13.50
C TRP A 170 3.21 -4.13 14.12
N ASP A 171 2.73 -4.36 15.33
CA ASP A 171 3.00 -5.53 16.18
C ASP A 171 1.79 -6.47 16.36
N GLY A 172 0.65 -6.18 15.72
CA GLY A 172 -0.51 -7.06 15.73
C GLY A 172 -1.31 -7.09 17.03
N ARG A 173 -1.07 -6.17 17.96
CA ARG A 173 -1.67 -6.20 19.31
C ARG A 173 -3.18 -5.94 19.37
N ALA A 174 -3.84 -5.62 18.26
CA ALA A 174 -5.29 -5.51 18.17
C ALA A 174 -5.83 -6.41 17.05
N ASP A 175 -6.85 -7.20 17.35
CA ASP A 175 -7.42 -8.19 16.43
C ASP A 175 -8.32 -7.58 15.36
N ASN A 176 -8.93 -6.43 15.64
CA ASN A 176 -9.87 -5.76 14.75
C ASN A 176 -9.83 -4.24 14.93
N LEU A 177 -10.50 -3.50 14.02
CA LEU A 177 -10.54 -2.04 14.05
C LEU A 177 -11.19 -1.47 15.30
N GLN A 178 -12.18 -2.14 15.89
CA GLN A 178 -12.83 -1.67 17.11
C GLN A 178 -11.87 -1.68 18.29
N GLU A 179 -11.11 -2.76 18.46
CA GLU A 179 -10.07 -2.84 19.50
C GLU A 179 -8.93 -1.86 19.22
N GLN A 180 -8.52 -1.73 17.95
CA GLN A 180 -7.47 -0.80 17.57
C GLN A 180 -7.85 0.65 17.90
N ALA A 181 -9.09 1.07 17.62
CA ALA A 181 -9.55 2.43 17.81
C ALA A 181 -9.52 2.89 19.29
N LYS A 182 -9.62 1.97 20.24
CA LYS A 182 -9.49 2.26 21.68
C LYS A 182 -8.06 2.65 22.09
N GLY A 183 -7.07 2.03 21.44
CA GLY A 183 -5.66 2.20 21.80
C GLY A 183 -5.17 3.65 21.78
N PRO A 184 -5.24 4.36 20.63
CA PRO A 184 -4.79 5.73 20.51
C PRO A 184 -5.44 6.72 21.48
N MET A 185 -6.73 6.54 21.78
CA MET A 185 -7.44 7.42 22.73
C MET A 185 -6.83 7.36 24.13
N LEU A 186 -6.36 6.19 24.58
CA LEU A 186 -5.79 5.99 25.92
C LEU A 186 -4.26 6.06 25.94
N ASN A 187 -3.60 6.11 24.78
CA ASN A 187 -2.14 6.11 24.74
C ASN A 187 -1.56 7.46 25.22
N PRO A 188 -0.69 7.47 26.24
CA PRO A 188 -0.12 8.71 26.80
C PRO A 188 0.67 9.56 25.80
N VAL A 189 1.23 8.95 24.75
CA VAL A 189 1.99 9.66 23.71
C VAL A 189 1.17 9.93 22.44
N GLU A 190 -0.16 9.69 22.49
CA GLU A 190 -1.11 9.99 21.42
C GLU A 190 -2.22 10.91 21.96
N MET A 191 -3.44 10.43 22.20
CA MET A 191 -4.57 11.25 22.66
C MET A 191 -4.65 11.40 24.19
N ASN A 192 -3.94 10.58 24.96
CA ASN A 192 -3.68 10.70 26.41
C ASN A 192 -4.92 10.77 27.31
N MET A 193 -6.07 10.19 26.92
CA MET A 193 -7.21 10.08 27.82
C MET A 193 -6.89 9.10 28.97
N PRO A 194 -7.32 9.37 30.21
CA PRO A 194 -6.99 8.54 31.36
C PRO A 194 -7.58 7.11 31.26
N ASP A 195 -8.82 7.01 30.78
CA ASP A 195 -9.60 5.78 30.69
C ASP A 195 -10.81 5.91 29.75
N GLY A 196 -11.51 4.81 29.51
CA GLY A 196 -12.72 4.79 28.67
C GLY A 196 -13.89 5.59 29.29
N ALA A 197 -13.96 5.68 30.61
CA ALA A 197 -14.99 6.47 31.29
C ALA A 197 -14.83 7.97 30.98
N SER A 198 -13.59 8.46 30.99
CA SER A 198 -13.28 9.84 30.59
C SER A 198 -13.62 10.12 29.12
N VAL A 199 -13.39 9.16 28.22
CA VAL A 199 -13.85 9.28 26.81
C VAL A 199 -15.37 9.37 26.75
N ALA A 200 -16.09 8.51 27.51
CA ALA A 200 -17.55 8.53 27.57
C ALA A 200 -18.08 9.87 28.08
N GLU A 201 -17.42 10.50 29.04
CA GLU A 201 -17.78 11.85 29.52
C GLU A 201 -17.62 12.89 28.41
N ARG A 202 -16.52 12.85 27.66
CA ARG A 202 -16.29 13.75 26.52
C ARG A 202 -17.39 13.61 25.45
N ILE A 203 -17.86 12.40 25.21
CA ILE A 203 -18.97 12.13 24.29
C ILE A 203 -20.29 12.71 24.84
N ARG A 204 -20.53 12.61 26.14
CA ARG A 204 -21.73 13.17 26.77
C ARG A 204 -21.80 14.69 26.75
N GLU A 205 -20.68 15.39 26.71
CA GLU A 205 -20.61 16.85 26.60
C GLU A 205 -21.31 17.37 25.33
N ASN A 206 -21.36 16.56 24.27
CA ASN A 206 -22.01 16.91 23.01
C ASN A 206 -23.42 16.34 22.95
N ALA A 207 -24.43 17.23 23.01
CA ALA A 207 -25.85 16.84 23.00
C ALA A 207 -26.25 16.07 21.74
N ASP A 208 -25.65 16.39 20.58
CA ASP A 208 -25.93 15.69 19.31
C ASP A 208 -25.44 14.24 19.40
N TYR A 209 -24.29 13.98 20.03
CA TYR A 209 -23.81 12.64 20.25
C TYR A 209 -24.74 11.85 21.16
N ALA A 210 -25.28 12.46 22.22
CA ALA A 210 -26.20 11.79 23.12
C ALA A 210 -27.44 11.25 22.40
N VAL A 211 -27.96 12.02 21.43
CA VAL A 211 -29.08 11.59 20.60
C VAL A 211 -28.69 10.45 19.65
N LEU A 212 -27.57 10.62 18.93
CA LEU A 212 -27.11 9.62 17.95
C LEU A 212 -26.73 8.30 18.61
N PHE A 213 -26.05 8.34 19.76
CA PHE A 213 -25.67 7.12 20.49
C PHE A 213 -26.92 6.33 20.94
N LYS A 214 -27.94 7.00 21.49
CA LYS A 214 -29.20 6.34 21.86
C LYS A 214 -29.89 5.74 20.65
N GLN A 215 -29.98 6.47 19.55
CA GLN A 215 -30.59 5.99 18.31
C GLN A 215 -29.92 4.74 17.73
N LEU A 216 -28.58 4.66 17.83
CA LEU A 216 -27.79 3.61 17.21
C LEU A 216 -27.54 2.41 18.13
N PHE A 217 -27.40 2.65 19.44
CA PHE A 217 -26.97 1.64 20.40
C PHE A 217 -27.97 1.37 21.54
N GLY A 218 -29.14 2.05 21.53
CA GLY A 218 -30.19 1.90 22.51
C GLY A 218 -30.16 2.96 23.61
N ASP A 219 -31.32 3.15 24.26
CA ASP A 219 -31.52 4.19 25.27
C ASP A 219 -30.61 4.01 26.51
N ASP A 220 -30.18 2.79 26.78
CA ASP A 220 -29.36 2.41 27.93
C ASP A 220 -27.85 2.52 27.65
N VAL A 221 -27.42 2.94 26.46
CA VAL A 221 -26.00 3.05 26.11
C VAL A 221 -25.19 3.88 27.12
N PHE A 222 -25.80 4.92 27.69
CA PHE A 222 -25.16 5.77 28.69
C PHE A 222 -25.28 5.24 30.13
N SER A 223 -25.85 4.07 30.36
CA SER A 223 -25.91 3.46 31.71
C SER A 223 -24.55 2.98 32.22
N ASP A 224 -23.62 2.71 31.28
CA ASP A 224 -22.29 2.20 31.55
C ASP A 224 -21.28 2.93 30.63
N PRO A 225 -20.23 3.58 31.19
CA PRO A 225 -19.19 4.23 30.38
C PRO A 225 -18.49 3.32 29.39
N GLU A 226 -18.27 2.05 29.73
CA GLU A 226 -17.64 1.09 28.82
C GLU A 226 -18.52 0.82 27.58
N LYS A 227 -19.84 0.78 27.73
CA LYS A 227 -20.74 0.69 26.57
C LYS A 227 -20.58 1.86 25.63
N VAL A 228 -20.41 3.08 26.16
CA VAL A 228 -20.19 4.28 25.34
C VAL A 228 -18.86 4.22 24.62
N PHE A 229 -17.81 3.80 25.31
CA PHE A 229 -16.47 3.67 24.76
C PHE A 229 -16.42 2.60 23.66
N ASP A 230 -17.07 1.44 23.88
CA ASP A 230 -17.24 0.39 22.88
C ASP A 230 -18.02 0.86 21.65
N ALA A 231 -19.14 1.57 21.87
CA ALA A 231 -19.96 2.12 20.81
C ALA A 231 -19.19 3.16 19.95
N ALA A 232 -18.38 4.01 20.59
CA ALA A 232 -17.52 4.95 19.89
C ALA A 232 -16.47 4.22 19.02
N ALA A 233 -15.82 3.21 19.57
CA ALA A 233 -14.85 2.39 18.85
C ALA A 233 -15.52 1.64 17.68
N GLN A 234 -16.74 1.12 17.86
CA GLN A 234 -17.51 0.49 16.78
C GLN A 234 -17.87 1.47 15.67
N ALA A 235 -18.26 2.70 16.00
CA ALA A 235 -18.56 3.72 15.00
C ALA A 235 -17.30 4.14 14.23
N LEU A 236 -16.17 4.31 14.90
CA LEU A 236 -14.86 4.58 14.27
C LEU A 236 -14.45 3.45 13.32
N ALA A 237 -14.63 2.19 13.73
CA ALA A 237 -14.37 1.02 12.88
C ALA A 237 -15.28 0.98 11.65
N ALA A 238 -16.57 1.34 11.81
CA ALA A 238 -17.51 1.41 10.72
C ALA A 238 -17.11 2.47 9.68
N TYR A 239 -16.69 3.66 10.12
CA TYR A 239 -16.19 4.70 9.22
C TYR A 239 -14.94 4.27 8.47
N GLN A 240 -13.95 3.70 9.16
CA GLN A 240 -12.71 3.20 8.54
C GLN A 240 -12.94 2.01 7.58
N SER A 241 -14.12 1.41 7.60
CA SER A 241 -14.51 0.33 6.68
C SER A 241 -15.26 0.82 5.43
N THR A 242 -15.42 2.13 5.26
CA THR A 242 -16.06 2.70 4.07
C THR A 242 -15.15 2.68 2.85
N ALA A 243 -15.73 2.87 1.67
CA ALA A 243 -14.99 2.96 0.41
C ALA A 243 -13.99 4.14 0.37
N GLU A 244 -14.11 5.12 1.27
CA GLU A 244 -13.13 6.20 1.39
C GLU A 244 -11.74 5.67 1.72
N PHE A 245 -11.66 4.60 2.52
CA PHE A 245 -10.38 4.00 2.93
C PHE A 245 -9.88 2.90 1.98
N SER A 246 -10.63 2.53 0.95
CA SER A 246 -10.23 1.49 0.00
C SER A 246 -10.86 1.69 -1.39
N PRO A 247 -10.52 2.76 -2.08
CA PRO A 247 -11.15 3.13 -3.36
C PRO A 247 -10.78 2.18 -4.51
N PHE A 248 -9.61 1.52 -4.49
CA PHE A 248 -9.10 0.69 -5.58
C PHE A 248 -9.16 1.39 -6.94
N ASP A 249 -8.71 2.64 -7.00
CA ASP A 249 -8.74 3.48 -8.20
C ASP A 249 -7.35 3.96 -8.64
N SER A 250 -6.29 3.34 -8.12
CA SER A 250 -4.91 3.62 -8.53
C SER A 250 -4.70 3.33 -10.02
N LYS A 251 -3.61 3.83 -10.60
CA LYS A 251 -3.23 3.49 -11.97
C LYS A 251 -3.17 1.97 -12.18
N TYR A 252 -2.63 1.23 -11.20
CA TYR A 252 -2.59 -0.23 -11.21
C TYR A 252 -3.99 -0.83 -11.42
N ASP A 253 -4.97 -0.38 -10.64
CA ASP A 253 -6.35 -0.86 -10.70
C ASP A 253 -7.00 -0.52 -12.05
N ARG A 254 -6.78 0.70 -12.55
CA ARG A 254 -7.28 1.14 -13.86
C ARG A 254 -6.69 0.31 -14.99
N VAL A 255 -5.41 -0.09 -14.89
CA VAL A 255 -4.80 -1.00 -15.86
C VAL A 255 -5.43 -2.39 -15.79
N LEU A 256 -5.68 -2.94 -14.61
CA LEU A 256 -6.34 -4.24 -14.45
C LEU A 256 -7.76 -4.24 -15.04
N ARG A 257 -8.46 -3.12 -14.97
CA ARG A 257 -9.79 -2.95 -15.60
C ARG A 257 -9.73 -2.61 -17.09
N GLY A 258 -8.52 -2.47 -17.67
CA GLY A 258 -8.34 -2.13 -19.09
C GLY A 258 -8.60 -0.66 -19.44
N GLU A 259 -8.71 0.21 -18.45
CA GLU A 259 -8.97 1.65 -18.58
C GLU A 259 -7.69 2.44 -18.91
N GLU A 260 -6.54 1.90 -18.56
CA GLU A 260 -5.22 2.52 -18.72
C GLU A 260 -4.17 1.49 -19.11
N LYS A 261 -2.93 1.92 -19.36
CA LYS A 261 -1.79 1.04 -19.65
C LYS A 261 -0.57 1.45 -18.83
N PHE A 262 0.23 0.45 -18.45
CA PHE A 262 1.55 0.72 -17.94
C PHE A 262 2.46 1.30 -19.01
N THR A 263 3.34 2.21 -18.64
CA THR A 263 4.54 2.52 -19.43
C THR A 263 5.49 1.31 -19.46
N SER A 264 6.42 1.27 -20.39
CA SER A 264 7.41 0.18 -20.46
C SER A 264 8.24 0.05 -19.18
N LEU A 265 8.54 1.17 -18.50
CA LEU A 265 9.29 1.16 -17.24
C LEU A 265 8.47 0.59 -16.08
N GLU A 266 7.20 0.98 -15.96
CA GLU A 266 6.28 0.48 -14.95
C GLU A 266 6.01 -1.03 -15.11
N ASP A 267 5.77 -1.49 -16.34
CA ASP A 267 5.54 -2.93 -16.60
C ASP A 267 6.82 -3.75 -16.34
N PHE A 268 7.98 -3.25 -16.72
CA PHE A 268 9.24 -3.88 -16.35
C PHE A 268 9.42 -3.93 -14.83
N GLY A 269 9.09 -2.83 -14.11
CA GLY A 269 9.10 -2.80 -12.65
C GLY A 269 8.15 -3.82 -12.03
N ARG A 270 6.93 -3.97 -12.58
CA ARG A 270 5.99 -5.00 -12.17
C ARG A 270 6.54 -6.41 -12.37
N GLN A 271 7.19 -6.68 -13.50
CA GLN A 271 7.83 -7.98 -13.75
C GLN A 271 8.97 -8.23 -12.76
N VAL A 272 9.81 -7.22 -12.47
CA VAL A 272 10.85 -7.32 -11.44
C VAL A 272 10.22 -7.62 -10.09
N PHE A 273 9.17 -6.90 -9.68
CA PHE A 273 8.47 -7.12 -8.42
C PHE A 273 7.95 -8.55 -8.28
N LEU A 274 7.31 -9.08 -9.32
CA LEU A 274 6.71 -10.42 -9.32
C LEU A 274 7.71 -11.57 -9.47
N THR A 275 8.92 -11.30 -9.96
CA THR A 275 9.96 -12.33 -10.17
C THR A 275 11.06 -12.31 -9.12
N TRP A 276 11.15 -11.23 -8.33
CA TRP A 276 12.09 -11.06 -7.22
C TRP A 276 11.48 -11.43 -5.87
N ASN A 277 12.28 -11.29 -4.83
CA ASN A 277 11.88 -11.60 -3.44
C ASN A 277 10.80 -10.68 -2.87
N CYS A 278 10.48 -9.56 -3.51
CA CYS A 278 9.45 -8.62 -3.04
C CYS A 278 8.10 -9.32 -2.77
N GLN A 279 7.67 -10.19 -3.69
CA GLN A 279 6.42 -10.94 -3.55
C GLN A 279 6.42 -12.00 -2.45
N LEU A 280 7.56 -12.34 -1.87
CA LEU A 280 7.59 -13.29 -0.74
C LEU A 280 6.89 -12.71 0.49
N CYS A 281 6.95 -11.38 0.64
CA CYS A 281 6.30 -10.64 1.72
C CYS A 281 5.12 -9.81 1.20
N HIS A 282 5.29 -9.07 0.11
CA HIS A 282 4.29 -8.16 -0.47
C HIS A 282 3.50 -8.84 -1.59
N ARG A 283 2.89 -9.97 -1.29
CA ARG A 283 2.07 -10.70 -2.28
C ARG A 283 0.84 -9.88 -2.66
N PRO A 284 0.46 -9.86 -3.95
CA PRO A 284 -0.85 -9.39 -4.34
C PRO A 284 -1.91 -10.36 -3.79
N ILE A 285 -2.43 -10.07 -2.59
CA ILE A 285 -3.55 -10.82 -1.99
C ILE A 285 -4.83 -10.09 -2.37
N ARG A 286 -5.78 -10.84 -2.90
CA ARG A 286 -7.08 -10.37 -3.35
C ARG A 286 -8.10 -10.45 -2.23
N SER A 287 -8.91 -9.42 -2.06
CA SER A 287 -10.02 -9.44 -1.13
C SER A 287 -11.24 -10.08 -1.79
N GLY A 288 -11.89 -11.02 -1.09
CA GLY A 288 -13.14 -11.64 -1.55
C GLY A 288 -13.08 -12.34 -2.91
N GLY A 289 -11.88 -12.68 -3.43
CA GLY A 289 -11.70 -13.33 -4.73
C GLY A 289 -11.77 -12.40 -5.93
N ASP A 290 -11.97 -11.11 -5.75
CA ASP A 290 -11.95 -10.11 -6.82
C ASP A 290 -10.51 -9.84 -7.27
N LEU A 291 -10.27 -10.01 -8.58
CA LEU A 291 -8.96 -9.81 -9.20
C LEU A 291 -8.45 -8.37 -9.13
N SER A 292 -9.36 -7.41 -8.93
CA SER A 292 -9.04 -5.98 -8.88
C SER A 292 -8.72 -5.47 -7.47
N THR A 293 -8.74 -6.33 -6.44
CA THR A 293 -8.55 -5.92 -5.03
C THR A 293 -7.27 -6.47 -4.41
N GLU A 294 -6.15 -6.26 -5.08
CA GLU A 294 -4.85 -6.72 -4.60
C GLU A 294 -4.24 -5.76 -3.56
N LEU A 295 -3.83 -6.28 -2.41
CA LEU A 295 -3.37 -5.48 -1.26
C LEU A 295 -1.86 -5.36 -1.15
N PHE A 296 -1.08 -6.14 -1.86
CA PHE A 296 0.39 -6.14 -1.81
C PHE A 296 0.97 -6.30 -0.40
N THR A 297 0.41 -7.24 0.34
CA THR A 297 0.87 -7.66 1.68
C THR A 297 0.56 -9.13 1.90
N SER A 298 1.37 -9.80 2.71
CA SER A 298 1.06 -11.15 3.21
C SER A 298 0.40 -11.11 4.59
N PHE A 299 0.38 -9.94 5.23
CA PHE A 299 0.07 -9.77 6.65
C PHE A 299 0.94 -10.62 7.60
N GLU A 300 2.00 -11.26 7.08
CA GLU A 300 2.99 -12.00 7.88
C GLU A 300 3.91 -11.02 8.63
N TYR A 301 4.72 -11.55 9.53
CA TYR A 301 5.67 -10.78 10.33
C TYR A 301 7.10 -11.15 9.98
N HIS A 302 7.93 -10.14 9.72
CA HIS A 302 9.32 -10.33 9.35
C HIS A 302 10.24 -9.36 10.07
N ASN A 303 11.41 -9.88 10.50
CA ASN A 303 12.52 -9.05 10.92
C ASN A 303 13.43 -8.82 9.69
N ILE A 304 13.44 -7.60 9.20
CA ILE A 304 14.23 -7.21 8.05
C ILE A 304 15.56 -6.54 8.42
N GLY A 305 15.92 -6.52 9.71
CA GLY A 305 17.19 -6.00 10.19
C GLY A 305 17.34 -4.50 10.06
N LEU A 306 16.27 -3.75 10.38
CA LEU A 306 16.31 -2.29 10.40
C LEU A 306 17.17 -1.76 11.56
N PRO A 307 17.94 -0.69 11.34
CA PRO A 307 18.60 0.01 12.43
C PRO A 307 17.58 0.84 13.23
N VAL A 308 17.95 1.17 14.44
CA VAL A 308 17.23 2.16 15.25
C VAL A 308 17.17 3.48 14.47
N ASN A 309 16.05 4.19 14.56
CA ASN A 309 16.00 5.61 14.22
C ASN A 309 16.42 6.41 15.49
N PRO A 310 17.66 6.88 15.60
CA PRO A 310 18.17 7.45 16.85
C PRO A 310 17.42 8.71 17.27
N LYS A 311 16.97 9.51 16.30
CA LYS A 311 16.25 10.75 16.56
C LYS A 311 14.83 10.50 17.09
N ALA A 312 14.11 9.54 16.49
CA ALA A 312 12.80 9.13 17.01
C ALA A 312 12.94 8.48 18.39
N ARG A 313 13.99 7.67 18.62
CA ARG A 313 14.27 7.04 19.89
C ARG A 313 14.54 8.07 21.01
N GLU A 314 15.36 9.07 20.74
CA GLU A 314 15.66 10.15 21.68
C GLU A 314 14.40 10.91 22.08
N LEU A 315 13.59 11.30 21.08
CA LEU A 315 12.40 12.11 21.30
C LEU A 315 11.23 11.35 21.94
N SER A 316 11.15 10.04 21.75
CA SER A 316 10.13 9.21 22.42
C SER A 316 10.36 9.01 23.90
N GLY A 317 11.52 9.43 24.43
CA GLY A 317 11.87 9.29 25.85
C GLY A 317 12.14 7.85 26.32
N LYS A 318 12.20 6.88 25.41
CA LYS A 318 12.41 5.46 25.76
C LYS A 318 13.86 5.10 26.12
N GLY A 319 14.81 6.02 25.88
CA GLY A 319 16.22 5.83 26.18
C GLY A 319 16.96 4.93 25.19
N SER A 320 18.29 4.94 25.27
CA SER A 320 19.18 4.21 24.37
C SER A 320 19.09 2.70 24.50
N ASP A 321 18.75 2.20 25.68
CA ASP A 321 18.74 0.76 25.99
C ASP A 321 17.42 0.07 25.64
N TYR A 322 16.42 0.84 25.24
CA TYR A 322 15.16 0.28 24.77
C TYR A 322 15.34 -0.39 23.42
N VAL A 323 14.80 -1.60 23.30
CA VAL A 323 14.76 -2.37 22.04
C VAL A 323 13.30 -2.59 21.63
N ASP A 324 12.94 -2.17 20.44
CA ASP A 324 11.61 -2.47 19.90
C ASP A 324 11.55 -3.91 19.38
N THR A 325 10.95 -4.78 20.17
CA THR A 325 10.84 -6.20 19.85
C THR A 325 9.67 -6.55 18.93
N GLY A 326 8.94 -5.55 18.39
CA GLY A 326 7.87 -5.74 17.40
C GLY A 326 6.79 -6.70 17.90
N LEU A 327 6.51 -7.75 17.14
CA LEU A 327 5.48 -8.76 17.47
C LEU A 327 5.62 -9.37 18.87
N ASN A 328 6.84 -9.45 19.39
CA ASN A 328 7.11 -9.98 20.76
C ASN A 328 6.89 -8.94 21.87
N SER A 329 6.63 -7.66 21.53
CA SER A 329 6.33 -6.61 22.53
C SER A 329 4.87 -6.58 22.96
N GLY A 330 3.99 -7.26 22.22
CA GLY A 330 2.56 -7.32 22.49
C GLY A 330 2.18 -8.36 23.55
N THR A 331 0.95 -8.26 24.03
CA THR A 331 0.41 -9.17 25.07
C THR A 331 0.08 -10.57 24.52
N HIS A 332 0.00 -10.72 23.18
CA HIS A 332 -0.50 -11.94 22.54
C HIS A 332 0.60 -12.90 22.08
N VAL A 333 1.82 -12.41 21.90
CA VAL A 333 2.95 -13.22 21.40
C VAL A 333 4.16 -13.03 22.29
N THR A 334 4.50 -14.05 23.08
CA THR A 334 5.62 -14.04 24.04
C THR A 334 6.81 -14.88 23.59
N ASP A 335 6.75 -15.47 22.38
CA ASP A 335 7.81 -16.31 21.83
C ASP A 335 9.03 -15.44 21.42
N PRO A 336 10.21 -15.63 22.06
CA PRO A 336 11.42 -14.85 21.74
C PRO A 336 11.84 -14.97 20.27
N ALA A 337 11.48 -16.06 19.57
CA ALA A 337 11.74 -16.24 18.15
C ALA A 337 10.95 -15.26 17.26
N GLN A 338 10.01 -14.51 17.82
CA GLN A 338 9.25 -13.48 17.12
C GLN A 338 9.79 -12.05 17.38
N ALA A 339 10.80 -11.90 18.23
CA ALA A 339 11.39 -10.59 18.52
C ALA A 339 11.98 -9.94 17.25
N GLY A 340 11.77 -8.63 17.11
CA GLY A 340 12.21 -7.81 15.97
C GLY A 340 11.37 -7.97 14.70
N LYS A 341 10.30 -8.76 14.74
CA LYS A 341 9.41 -8.93 13.58
C LYS A 341 8.27 -7.94 13.60
N PHE A 342 8.03 -7.30 12.45
CA PHE A 342 6.95 -6.36 12.23
C PHE A 342 6.07 -6.84 11.08
N LYS A 343 4.78 -6.46 11.13
CA LYS A 343 3.81 -6.82 10.12
C LYS A 343 4.20 -6.24 8.75
N VAL A 344 4.06 -7.04 7.71
CA VAL A 344 4.18 -6.58 6.33
C VAL A 344 3.04 -5.62 6.02
N ALA A 345 3.37 -4.35 5.84
CA ALA A 345 2.40 -3.34 5.46
C ALA A 345 1.94 -3.51 4.00
N THR A 346 0.73 -3.02 3.69
CA THR A 346 0.31 -2.86 2.29
C THR A 346 1.27 -1.91 1.55
N LEU A 347 1.47 -2.14 0.26
CA LEU A 347 2.18 -1.18 -0.61
C LEU A 347 1.23 -0.22 -1.33
N ARG A 348 -0.08 -0.31 -1.06
CA ARG A 348 -1.02 0.70 -1.56
C ARG A 348 -0.63 2.07 -1.02
N ASN A 349 -0.61 3.06 -1.90
CA ASN A 349 -0.21 4.43 -1.59
C ASN A 349 1.26 4.60 -1.11
N VAL A 350 2.11 3.58 -1.25
CA VAL A 350 3.47 3.60 -0.70
C VAL A 350 4.31 4.79 -1.20
N ALA A 351 4.08 5.29 -2.41
CA ALA A 351 4.83 6.42 -2.97
C ALA A 351 4.53 7.77 -2.29
N VAL A 352 3.47 7.86 -1.49
CA VAL A 352 3.03 9.10 -0.81
C VAL A 352 2.92 8.95 0.71
N THR A 353 3.29 7.79 1.25
CA THR A 353 3.16 7.48 2.69
C THR A 353 4.51 7.40 3.42
N GLY A 354 5.54 8.07 2.90
CA GLY A 354 6.81 8.26 3.62
C GLY A 354 6.65 9.15 4.88
N PRO A 355 7.58 9.04 5.86
CA PRO A 355 8.78 8.21 5.88
C PRO A 355 8.48 6.72 6.06
N TYR A 356 9.45 5.89 5.74
CA TYR A 356 9.24 4.45 5.57
C TYR A 356 9.76 3.65 6.76
N MET A 357 9.27 2.41 6.84
CA MET A 357 9.51 1.41 7.86
C MET A 357 8.74 1.71 9.17
N HIS A 358 8.74 0.76 10.10
CA HIS A 358 7.99 0.90 11.36
C HIS A 358 8.48 2.06 12.25
N ASN A 359 9.72 2.50 12.08
CA ASN A 359 10.33 3.58 12.85
C ASN A 359 10.64 4.85 12.02
N GLY A 360 10.15 4.90 10.76
CA GLY A 360 10.34 6.06 9.89
C GLY A 360 11.79 6.40 9.57
N VAL A 361 12.69 5.39 9.51
CA VAL A 361 14.14 5.60 9.38
C VAL A 361 14.58 6.05 7.99
N PHE A 362 13.76 5.88 6.96
CA PHE A 362 14.06 6.29 5.59
C PHE A 362 13.04 7.28 5.06
N ASP A 363 13.52 8.39 4.53
CA ASP A 363 12.65 9.45 3.99
C ASP A 363 12.14 9.12 2.58
N LYS A 364 12.91 8.33 1.80
CA LYS A 364 12.63 8.09 0.38
C LYS A 364 12.23 6.64 0.09
N LEU A 365 11.24 6.47 -0.79
CA LEU A 365 10.84 5.14 -1.29
C LEU A 365 12.02 4.40 -1.93
N ARG A 366 12.80 5.10 -2.72
CA ARG A 366 14.00 4.55 -3.36
C ARG A 366 14.98 3.98 -2.33
N THR A 367 15.27 4.70 -1.26
CA THR A 367 16.15 4.24 -0.17
C THR A 367 15.62 2.95 0.47
N SER A 368 14.30 2.84 0.65
CA SER A 368 13.69 1.61 1.14
C SER A 368 13.93 0.41 0.21
N ILE A 369 13.87 0.61 -1.11
CA ILE A 369 14.18 -0.44 -2.09
C ILE A 369 15.68 -0.80 -2.03
N GLU A 370 16.57 0.19 -1.95
CA GLU A 370 18.01 0.01 -1.87
C GLU A 370 18.44 -0.68 -0.56
N PHE A 371 17.73 -0.46 0.54
CA PHE A 371 17.95 -1.18 1.79
C PHE A 371 17.80 -2.71 1.62
N TYR A 372 16.81 -3.18 0.89
CA TYR A 372 16.69 -4.61 0.60
C TYR A 372 17.82 -5.13 -0.30
N ASN A 373 18.33 -4.29 -1.22
CA ASN A 373 19.42 -4.66 -2.13
C ASN A 373 20.74 -4.94 -1.40
N LYS A 374 20.94 -4.42 -0.18
CA LYS A 374 22.14 -4.69 0.64
C LYS A 374 22.34 -6.18 0.93
N TYR A 375 21.27 -6.96 0.97
CA TYR A 375 21.32 -8.39 1.29
C TYR A 375 21.69 -9.29 0.11
N THR A 376 21.52 -8.80 -1.11
CA THR A 376 21.73 -9.57 -2.34
C THR A 376 22.88 -9.02 -3.19
N SER A 377 23.28 -7.77 -3.01
CA SER A 377 24.33 -7.12 -3.78
C SER A 377 25.65 -7.14 -3.03
N LEU A 378 26.73 -7.54 -3.75
CA LEU A 378 28.10 -7.45 -3.27
C LEU A 378 28.78 -6.12 -3.63
N GLN A 379 28.08 -5.21 -4.30
CA GLN A 379 28.61 -3.91 -4.66
C GLN A 379 28.80 -3.04 -3.41
N PRO A 380 29.97 -2.39 -3.23
CA PRO A 380 30.22 -1.52 -2.08
C PRO A 380 29.17 -0.42 -1.92
N SER A 381 28.67 0.14 -3.03
CA SER A 381 27.62 1.16 -3.01
C SER A 381 26.30 0.68 -2.41
N ALA A 382 25.97 -0.61 -2.57
CA ALA A 382 24.76 -1.20 -1.97
C ALA A 382 24.86 -1.35 -0.44
N GLN A 383 26.05 -1.18 0.14
CA GLN A 383 26.26 -1.24 1.59
C GLN A 383 26.20 0.15 2.24
N ILE A 384 25.91 1.19 1.46
CA ILE A 384 25.84 2.58 1.90
C ILE A 384 24.38 3.07 1.81
N ASN A 385 23.90 3.66 2.88
CA ASN A 385 22.60 4.36 2.88
C ASN A 385 22.74 5.68 2.08
N PRO A 386 22.02 5.85 0.98
CA PRO A 386 22.16 7.02 0.11
C PRO A 386 21.69 8.33 0.76
N GLU A 387 20.82 8.27 1.77
CA GLU A 387 20.36 9.48 2.49
C GLU A 387 21.41 10.04 3.44
N THR A 388 22.28 9.18 3.96
CA THR A 388 23.29 9.58 4.97
C THR A 388 24.71 9.54 4.44
N GLY A 389 24.98 8.83 3.35
CA GLY A 389 26.32 8.55 2.84
C GLY A 389 27.15 7.63 3.74
N LYS A 390 26.54 6.98 4.74
CA LYS A 390 27.17 6.08 5.71
C LYS A 390 26.71 4.64 5.48
N PRO A 391 27.42 3.63 6.02
CA PRO A 391 26.90 2.26 6.05
C PRO A 391 25.50 2.19 6.67
N TRP A 392 24.70 1.21 6.22
CA TRP A 392 23.40 0.92 6.80
C TRP A 392 23.49 0.62 8.28
N GLY A 393 23.26 1.17 9.24
CA GLY A 393 23.39 0.80 10.67
C GLY A 393 23.11 -0.68 10.97
N ASP A 394 23.52 -1.11 12.14
CA ASP A 394 23.26 -2.47 12.61
C ASP A 394 21.76 -2.69 12.89
N ALA A 395 21.31 -3.92 12.71
CA ALA A 395 19.95 -4.30 13.05
C ALA A 395 19.66 -4.08 14.54
N GLU A 396 18.54 -3.44 14.87
CA GLU A 396 18.14 -3.25 16.28
C GLU A 396 17.96 -4.59 17.01
N VAL A 397 17.39 -5.59 16.32
CA VAL A 397 17.32 -6.98 16.77
C VAL A 397 18.04 -7.85 15.75
N PRO A 398 19.32 -8.19 15.97
CA PRO A 398 20.11 -8.97 14.99
C PRO A 398 19.70 -10.45 14.94
N GLU A 399 19.07 -10.94 16.00
CA GLU A 399 18.50 -12.27 16.04
C GLU A 399 17.22 -12.34 15.18
N ASN A 400 16.80 -13.53 14.79
CA ASN A 400 15.54 -13.78 14.09
C ASN A 400 15.37 -13.06 12.75
N LEU A 401 16.47 -12.65 12.09
CA LEU A 401 16.39 -12.08 10.75
C LEU A 401 15.71 -13.03 9.77
N SER A 402 14.81 -12.52 8.95
CA SER A 402 14.11 -13.28 7.89
C SER A 402 15.05 -13.55 6.70
N THR A 403 16.18 -14.23 6.96
CA THR A 403 17.29 -14.37 6.03
C THR A 403 16.91 -15.05 4.72
N PHE A 404 15.96 -15.99 4.75
CA PHE A 404 15.46 -16.62 3.52
C PHE A 404 14.85 -15.56 2.58
N GLN A 405 13.92 -14.75 3.06
CA GLN A 405 13.26 -13.73 2.26
C GLN A 405 14.23 -12.63 1.82
N LEU A 406 15.16 -12.23 2.69
CA LEU A 406 16.10 -11.14 2.42
C LEU A 406 17.20 -11.53 1.42
N LYS A 407 17.67 -12.78 1.45
CA LYS A 407 18.79 -13.25 0.62
C LYS A 407 18.35 -14.03 -0.62
N THR A 408 17.06 -14.31 -0.78
CA THR A 408 16.52 -14.91 -2.01
C THR A 408 16.43 -13.85 -3.10
N GLY A 409 16.86 -14.19 -4.32
CA GLY A 409 16.84 -13.30 -5.45
C GLY A 409 18.23 -12.80 -5.88
N LEU A 410 18.24 -11.95 -6.89
CA LEU A 410 19.46 -11.39 -7.46
C LEU A 410 19.64 -9.93 -7.04
N ALA A 411 20.87 -9.44 -7.08
CA ALA A 411 21.17 -8.02 -6.89
C ALA A 411 20.39 -7.15 -7.89
N LEU A 412 19.84 -6.04 -7.41
CA LEU A 412 19.16 -5.05 -8.24
C LEU A 412 20.16 -4.07 -8.84
N SER A 413 20.12 -3.91 -10.17
CA SER A 413 20.79 -2.79 -10.82
C SER A 413 20.01 -1.50 -10.60
N ASP A 414 20.65 -0.35 -10.79
CA ASP A 414 20.01 0.96 -10.70
C ASP A 414 18.75 1.06 -11.59
N TYR A 415 18.83 0.53 -12.81
CA TYR A 415 17.68 0.50 -13.72
C TYR A 415 16.49 -0.33 -13.17
N ARG A 416 16.77 -1.46 -12.48
CA ARG A 416 15.72 -2.26 -11.85
C ARG A 416 15.13 -1.57 -10.63
N ILE A 417 15.96 -0.89 -9.84
CA ILE A 417 15.50 -0.06 -8.70
C ILE A 417 14.57 1.04 -9.20
N LYS A 418 14.98 1.77 -10.24
CA LYS A 418 14.16 2.80 -10.89
C LYS A 418 12.84 2.25 -11.44
N ALA A 419 12.88 1.05 -12.03
CA ALA A 419 11.67 0.40 -12.55
C ALA A 419 10.73 -0.05 -11.43
N LEU A 420 11.26 -0.61 -10.33
CA LEU A 420 10.48 -0.95 -9.13
C LEU A 420 9.82 0.30 -8.53
N GLU A 421 10.54 1.39 -8.41
CA GLU A 421 10.00 2.67 -7.94
C GLU A 421 8.86 3.13 -8.86
N ALA A 422 9.04 3.08 -10.18
CA ALA A 422 7.99 3.42 -11.14
C ALA A 422 6.76 2.52 -11.01
N PHE A 423 6.93 1.22 -10.80
CA PHE A 423 5.81 0.32 -10.55
C PHE A 423 5.09 0.62 -9.23
N LEU A 424 5.82 0.79 -8.12
CA LEU A 424 5.22 1.08 -6.82
C LEU A 424 4.41 2.38 -6.82
N ARG A 425 4.81 3.36 -7.60
CA ARG A 425 4.05 4.60 -7.82
C ARG A 425 2.69 4.36 -8.47
N THR A 426 2.54 3.30 -9.29
CA THR A 426 1.24 2.95 -9.88
C THR A 426 0.22 2.43 -8.86
N LEU A 427 0.64 2.11 -7.63
CA LEU A 427 -0.21 1.67 -6.53
C LEU A 427 -0.82 2.84 -5.74
N THR A 428 -0.60 4.08 -6.18
CA THR A 428 -1.16 5.29 -5.55
C THR A 428 -2.58 5.52 -6.05
N ASP A 429 -3.53 5.64 -5.12
CA ASP A 429 -4.92 5.95 -5.43
C ASP A 429 -5.03 7.32 -6.10
N LYS A 430 -5.99 7.46 -7.01
CA LYS A 430 -6.12 8.60 -7.91
C LYS A 430 -6.14 9.95 -7.16
N ARG A 431 -6.81 10.01 -6.01
CA ARG A 431 -6.90 11.24 -5.20
C ARG A 431 -5.55 11.71 -4.66
N TYR A 432 -4.54 10.84 -4.58
CA TYR A 432 -3.22 11.14 -4.03
C TYR A 432 -2.10 11.20 -5.07
N GLU A 433 -2.39 11.00 -6.36
CA GLU A 433 -1.37 11.03 -7.42
C GLU A 433 -0.61 12.37 -7.47
N HIS A 434 -1.27 13.47 -7.09
CA HIS A 434 -0.68 14.81 -7.05
C HIS A 434 0.36 15.00 -5.91
N LEU A 435 0.38 14.10 -4.92
CA LEU A 435 1.34 14.12 -3.80
C LEU A 435 2.64 13.38 -4.12
N MET A 436 2.69 12.63 -5.23
CA MET A 436 3.86 11.83 -5.56
C MET A 436 5.08 12.74 -5.81
N PRO A 437 6.21 12.55 -5.08
CA PRO A 437 7.44 13.27 -5.35
C PRO A 437 7.94 12.97 -6.76
N GLU A 438 8.84 13.77 -7.31
CA GLU A 438 9.52 13.40 -8.56
C GLU A 438 10.35 12.13 -8.38
N MET A 439 10.46 11.33 -9.45
CA MET A 439 11.25 10.08 -9.39
C MET A 439 12.72 10.37 -9.11
N GLY A 440 13.26 9.68 -8.11
CA GLY A 440 14.68 9.83 -7.73
C GLY A 440 14.92 10.94 -6.69
N GLN A 441 13.87 11.58 -6.18
CA GLN A 441 13.96 12.53 -5.07
C GLN A 441 13.78 11.85 -3.72
#